data_c39a606019d606ae5059fe20d174d922
#
_entry.id   c39a606019d606ae5059fe20d174d922
#
_cell.length_a   1.000
_cell.length_b   1.000
_cell.length_c   1.000
_cell.angle_alpha   90.00
_cell.angle_beta   90.00
_cell.angle_gamma   90.00
#
_symmetry.space_group_name_H-M   'P 1'
#
loop_
_entity.id
_entity.type
_entity.pdbx_description
1 polymer ?
#
loop_
_entity_poly.entity_id
_entity_poly.type
_entity_poly.pdbx_seq_one_letter_code
_entity_poly.pdbx_strand_id
1 'polypeptide(L)'
;IKYVLLVIIVLAALLGSQTLLFLDPNTILTRTMATAIWPTARVIVRSVETWLYQFDALWPALDAMHQWVTQPLFRSVDPLFYLAIPSALFFLGILALNVWSPRFWCRYLCPLGGLLAILSKLSLIRRTVSDRCAACGLCSGSCPTGTIRPEEGYRSDPAECIVCYDCIVDCTRDGVAFRWLGGDWRPA
;
A
#
# COMPACT_ATOMS: atom_id res chain seq x y z
N ILE A 1 11.02 2.28 14.77
CA ILE A 1 11.71 1.57 13.69
C ILE A 1 11.66 2.40 12.41
N LYS A 2 10.48 2.83 11.90
CA LYS A 2 10.34 3.56 10.63
C LYS A 2 11.17 4.84 10.52
N TYR A 3 11.30 5.61 11.59
CA TYR A 3 12.11 6.85 11.60
C TYR A 3 13.61 6.57 11.55
N VAL A 4 14.07 5.50 12.20
CA VAL A 4 15.46 5.05 12.11
C VAL A 4 15.80 4.60 10.70
N LEU A 5 14.91 3.80 10.08
CA LEU A 5 15.06 3.40 8.68
C LEU A 5 15.08 4.61 7.74
N LEU A 6 14.21 5.59 7.96
CA LEU A 6 14.20 6.82 7.17
C LEU A 6 15.55 7.55 7.26
N VAL A 7 16.09 7.74 8.48
CA VAL A 7 17.40 8.39 8.66
C VAL A 7 18.51 7.62 7.96
N ILE A 8 18.54 6.30 8.12
CA ILE A 8 19.55 5.45 7.44
C ILE A 8 19.46 5.60 5.92
N ILE A 9 18.25 5.60 5.37
CA ILE A 9 18.03 5.74 3.91
C ILE A 9 18.44 7.12 3.42
N VAL A 10 18.11 8.18 4.15
CA VAL A 10 18.51 9.55 3.79
C VAL A 10 20.03 9.68 3.84
N LEU A 11 20.70 9.16 4.87
CA LEU A 11 22.15 9.17 4.97
C LEU A 11 22.80 8.35 3.83
N ALA A 12 22.26 7.18 3.52
CA ALA A 12 22.77 6.36 2.42
C ALA A 12 22.59 7.09 1.06
N ALA A 13 21.46 7.75 0.85
CA ALA A 13 21.20 8.54 -0.35
C ALA A 13 22.17 9.73 -0.49
N LEU A 14 22.48 10.42 0.60
CA LEU A 14 23.48 11.49 0.64
C LEU A 14 24.88 10.99 0.31
N LEU A 15 25.18 9.75 0.66
CA LEU A 15 26.44 9.06 0.29
C LEU A 15 26.42 8.48 -1.13
N GLY A 16 25.37 8.76 -1.92
CA GLY A 16 25.23 8.29 -3.30
C GLY A 16 24.71 6.86 -3.44
N SER A 17 24.34 6.19 -2.35
CA SER A 17 23.77 4.84 -2.38
C SER A 17 22.23 4.88 -2.42
N GLN A 18 21.66 4.36 -3.52
CA GLN A 18 20.20 4.24 -3.69
C GLN A 18 19.67 2.82 -3.42
N THR A 19 20.53 1.90 -2.96
CA THR A 19 20.18 0.48 -2.77
C THR A 19 19.03 0.28 -1.78
N LEU A 20 18.92 1.12 -0.75
CA LEU A 20 17.86 1.02 0.25
C LEU A 20 16.48 1.57 -0.20
N LEU A 21 16.43 2.27 -1.34
CA LEU A 21 15.16 2.70 -1.95
C LEU A 21 14.29 1.53 -2.41
N PHE A 22 14.85 0.32 -2.53
CA PHE A 22 14.05 -0.86 -2.85
C PHE A 22 13.01 -1.22 -1.76
N LEU A 23 13.12 -0.67 -0.55
CA LEU A 23 12.14 -0.83 0.52
C LEU A 23 10.84 -0.02 0.29
N ASP A 24 10.82 0.83 -0.72
CA ASP A 24 9.60 1.54 -1.11
C ASP A 24 8.57 0.56 -1.69
N PRO A 25 7.30 0.57 -1.21
CA PRO A 25 6.28 -0.38 -1.63
C PRO A 25 5.99 -0.33 -3.13
N ASN A 26 6.11 0.84 -3.75
CA ASN A 26 5.93 0.99 -5.18
C ASN A 26 7.05 0.29 -5.97
N THR A 27 8.29 0.45 -5.51
CA THR A 27 9.45 -0.23 -6.10
C THR A 27 9.37 -1.75 -5.94
N ILE A 28 8.92 -2.22 -4.77
CA ILE A 28 8.71 -3.66 -4.53
C ILE A 28 7.64 -4.20 -5.47
N LEU A 29 6.51 -3.53 -5.59
CA LEU A 29 5.40 -3.94 -6.45
C LEU A 29 5.84 -3.99 -7.93
N THR A 30 6.40 -2.90 -8.45
CA THR A 30 6.82 -2.82 -9.86
C THR A 30 7.90 -3.85 -10.18
N ARG A 31 8.85 -4.06 -9.27
CA ARG A 31 9.90 -5.05 -9.43
C ARG A 31 9.34 -6.47 -9.43
N THR A 32 8.47 -6.81 -8.49
CA THR A 32 7.83 -8.13 -8.43
C THR A 32 6.94 -8.38 -9.64
N MET A 33 6.21 -7.36 -10.10
CA MET A 33 5.42 -7.43 -11.33
C MET A 33 6.30 -7.78 -12.53
N ALA A 34 7.43 -7.06 -12.69
CA ALA A 34 8.31 -7.24 -13.85
C ALA A 34 9.13 -8.53 -13.79
N THR A 35 9.57 -8.97 -12.61
CA THR A 35 10.52 -10.09 -12.48
C THR A 35 9.87 -11.43 -12.14
N ALA A 36 8.69 -11.44 -11.51
CA ALA A 36 8.03 -12.66 -11.08
C ALA A 36 6.66 -12.85 -11.74
N ILE A 37 5.76 -11.88 -11.60
CA ILE A 37 4.36 -12.04 -12.02
C ILE A 37 4.27 -12.10 -13.55
N TRP A 38 4.88 -11.14 -14.25
CA TRP A 38 4.82 -11.07 -15.70
C TRP A 38 5.44 -12.28 -16.42
N PRO A 39 6.67 -12.75 -16.07
CA PRO A 39 7.22 -13.96 -16.65
C PRO A 39 6.40 -15.21 -16.35
N THR A 40 5.87 -15.33 -15.13
CA THR A 40 5.01 -16.47 -14.74
C THR A 40 3.71 -16.49 -15.53
N ALA A 41 3.03 -15.35 -15.66
CA ALA A 41 1.81 -15.22 -16.46
C ALA A 41 2.05 -15.62 -17.93
N ARG A 42 3.21 -15.22 -18.49
CA ARG A 42 3.62 -15.58 -19.83
C ARG A 42 3.83 -17.09 -20.00
N VAL A 43 4.53 -17.74 -19.05
CA VAL A 43 4.71 -19.20 -19.08
C VAL A 43 3.36 -19.91 -19.03
N ILE A 44 2.45 -19.45 -18.16
CA ILE A 44 1.12 -20.03 -18.02
C ILE A 44 0.34 -19.88 -19.34
N VAL A 45 0.32 -18.69 -19.94
CA VAL A 45 -0.39 -18.45 -21.21
C VAL A 45 0.15 -19.35 -22.30
N ARG A 46 1.47 -19.43 -22.47
CA ARG A 46 2.10 -20.31 -23.45
C ARG A 46 1.80 -21.80 -23.21
N SER A 47 1.81 -22.22 -21.95
CA SER A 47 1.47 -23.62 -21.63
C SER A 47 0.03 -23.94 -21.96
N VAL A 48 -0.89 -23.01 -21.69
CA VAL A 48 -2.30 -23.16 -22.04
C VAL A 48 -2.49 -23.15 -23.56
N GLU A 49 -1.85 -22.21 -24.28
CA GLU A 49 -1.86 -22.21 -25.76
C GLU A 49 -1.38 -23.55 -26.32
N THR A 50 -0.22 -24.03 -25.87
CA THR A 50 0.35 -25.31 -26.33
C THR A 50 -0.59 -26.49 -26.06
N TRP A 51 -1.27 -26.49 -24.93
CA TRP A 51 -2.27 -27.51 -24.62
C TRP A 51 -3.52 -27.40 -25.52
N LEU A 52 -3.99 -26.19 -25.78
CA LEU A 52 -5.16 -25.94 -26.65
C LEU A 52 -4.86 -26.29 -28.12
N TYR A 53 -3.63 -26.17 -28.60
CA TYR A 53 -3.22 -26.60 -29.95
C TYR A 53 -3.36 -28.11 -30.21
N GLN A 54 -3.65 -28.91 -29.19
CA GLN A 54 -3.95 -30.33 -29.34
C GLN A 54 -5.36 -30.56 -29.99
N PHE A 55 -6.20 -29.52 -30.00
CA PHE A 55 -7.55 -29.58 -30.54
C PHE A 55 -7.63 -28.88 -31.90
N ASP A 56 -7.64 -29.65 -33.00
CA ASP A 56 -7.64 -29.15 -34.40
C ASP A 56 -8.76 -28.13 -34.67
N ALA A 57 -9.91 -28.30 -34.05
CA ALA A 57 -11.08 -27.42 -34.23
C ALA A 57 -10.84 -25.96 -33.76
N LEU A 58 -9.85 -25.72 -32.88
CA LEU A 58 -9.57 -24.42 -32.29
C LEU A 58 -8.43 -23.65 -32.98
N TRP A 59 -7.74 -24.24 -33.92
CA TRP A 59 -6.56 -23.66 -34.59
C TRP A 59 -6.78 -22.26 -35.16
N PRO A 60 -7.84 -22.00 -36.00
CA PRO A 60 -7.98 -20.66 -36.57
C PRO A 60 -8.27 -19.58 -35.54
N ALA A 61 -8.93 -19.93 -34.43
CA ALA A 61 -9.16 -18.98 -33.32
C ALA A 61 -7.90 -18.73 -32.50
N LEU A 62 -7.11 -19.79 -32.28
CA LEU A 62 -5.84 -19.71 -31.53
C LEU A 62 -4.78 -18.90 -32.29
N ASP A 63 -4.69 -19.08 -33.62
CA ASP A 63 -3.79 -18.31 -34.46
C ASP A 63 -4.13 -16.83 -34.47
N ALA A 64 -5.40 -16.48 -34.54
CA ALA A 64 -5.87 -15.10 -34.45
C ALA A 64 -5.52 -14.51 -33.07
N MET A 65 -5.79 -15.24 -32.00
CA MET A 65 -5.43 -14.81 -30.64
C MET A 65 -3.91 -14.64 -30.48
N HIS A 66 -3.13 -15.57 -31.00
CA HIS A 66 -1.66 -15.52 -30.95
C HIS A 66 -1.14 -14.28 -31.69
N GLN A 67 -1.59 -14.00 -32.89
CA GLN A 67 -1.14 -12.84 -33.68
C GLN A 67 -1.56 -11.50 -33.07
N TRP A 68 -2.79 -11.37 -32.60
CA TRP A 68 -3.35 -10.10 -32.17
C TRP A 68 -3.11 -9.78 -30.70
N VAL A 69 -2.98 -10.78 -29.85
CA VAL A 69 -2.86 -10.61 -28.39
C VAL A 69 -1.51 -11.07 -27.87
N THR A 70 -1.16 -12.34 -28.11
CA THR A 70 0.00 -12.95 -27.46
C THR A 70 1.33 -12.39 -28.01
N GLN A 71 1.46 -12.25 -29.32
CA GLN A 71 2.68 -11.72 -29.93
C GLN A 71 3.00 -10.27 -29.51
N PRO A 72 2.07 -9.30 -29.60
CA PRO A 72 2.40 -7.93 -29.22
C PRO A 72 2.62 -7.77 -27.70
N LEU A 73 1.89 -8.54 -26.88
CA LEU A 73 1.95 -8.45 -25.43
C LEU A 73 3.23 -9.11 -24.85
N PHE A 74 3.67 -10.22 -25.45
CA PHE A 74 4.79 -11.03 -24.95
C PHE A 74 5.99 -11.06 -25.89
N ARG A 75 6.22 -10.01 -26.66
CA ARG A 75 7.27 -9.92 -27.67
C ARG A 75 8.71 -9.92 -27.14
N SER A 76 8.92 -9.61 -25.88
CA SER A 76 10.26 -9.50 -25.29
C SER A 76 10.88 -10.87 -25.03
N VAL A 77 12.21 -10.95 -25.18
CA VAL A 77 13.06 -12.11 -24.85
C VAL A 77 12.83 -12.52 -23.41
N ASP A 78 12.91 -13.81 -23.10
CA ASP A 78 12.76 -14.34 -21.74
C ASP A 78 13.97 -13.98 -20.86
N PRO A 79 13.96 -12.89 -20.10
CA PRO A 79 15.01 -12.64 -19.15
C PRO A 79 14.81 -13.59 -17.96
N LEU A 80 15.72 -14.50 -17.77
CA LEU A 80 15.83 -15.27 -16.54
C LEU A 80 16.30 -14.34 -15.43
N PHE A 81 15.38 -13.91 -14.58
CA PHE A 81 15.73 -13.09 -13.42
C PHE A 81 16.10 -14.00 -12.24
N TYR A 82 17.38 -14.04 -11.90
CA TYR A 82 17.88 -14.75 -10.71
C TYR A 82 17.17 -14.31 -9.41
N LEU A 83 16.67 -13.08 -9.39
CA LEU A 83 15.99 -12.50 -8.24
C LEU A 83 14.45 -12.65 -8.29
N ALA A 84 13.87 -13.40 -9.23
CA ALA A 84 12.43 -13.58 -9.33
C ALA A 84 11.85 -14.26 -8.09
N ILE A 85 12.43 -15.37 -7.66
CA ILE A 85 11.99 -16.14 -6.49
C ILE A 85 12.15 -15.32 -5.20
N PRO A 86 13.31 -14.73 -4.89
CA PRO A 86 13.47 -13.87 -3.71
C PRO A 86 12.48 -12.68 -3.71
N SER A 87 12.26 -12.03 -4.86
CA SER A 87 11.32 -10.92 -4.97
C SER A 87 9.88 -11.36 -4.70
N ALA A 88 9.46 -12.49 -5.26
CA ALA A 88 8.15 -13.05 -5.04
C ALA A 88 7.93 -13.45 -3.57
N LEU A 89 8.90 -14.12 -2.95
CA LEU A 89 8.85 -14.50 -1.54
C LEU A 89 8.80 -13.28 -0.63
N PHE A 90 9.58 -12.26 -0.93
CA PHE A 90 9.58 -11.00 -0.18
C PHE A 90 8.22 -10.29 -0.28
N PHE A 91 7.65 -10.22 -1.47
CA PHE A 91 6.30 -9.65 -1.68
C PHE A 91 5.21 -10.44 -0.97
N LEU A 92 5.24 -11.78 -1.05
CA LEU A 92 4.31 -12.64 -0.31
C LEU A 92 4.46 -12.46 1.20
N GLY A 93 5.68 -12.31 1.70
CA GLY A 93 5.94 -11.99 3.11
C GLY A 93 5.28 -10.68 3.53
N ILE A 94 5.35 -9.63 2.70
CA ILE A 94 4.67 -8.35 2.96
C ILE A 94 3.15 -8.55 3.00
N LEU A 95 2.59 -9.31 2.05
CA LEU A 95 1.15 -9.59 2.04
C LEU A 95 0.72 -10.37 3.29
N ALA A 96 1.48 -11.37 3.71
CA ALA A 96 1.23 -12.13 4.92
C ALA A 96 1.24 -11.25 6.19
N LEU A 97 2.20 -10.32 6.29
CA LEU A 97 2.26 -9.35 7.39
C LEU A 97 1.05 -8.42 7.42
N ASN A 98 0.48 -8.09 6.26
CA ASN A 98 -0.74 -7.27 6.17
C ASN A 98 -2.01 -8.02 6.62
N VAL A 99 -2.00 -9.36 6.58
CA VAL A 99 -3.09 -10.19 7.16
C VAL A 99 -3.10 -10.07 8.70
N TRP A 100 -1.90 -10.02 9.30
CA TRP A 100 -1.79 -9.86 10.77
C TRP A 100 -2.22 -8.48 11.26
N SER A 101 -1.75 -7.42 10.59
CA SER A 101 -2.11 -6.03 10.94
C SER A 101 -2.32 -5.22 9.68
N PRO A 102 -3.47 -4.55 9.51
CA PRO A 102 -3.74 -3.74 8.34
C PRO A 102 -2.66 -2.67 8.16
N ARG A 103 -2.12 -2.61 6.94
CA ARG A 103 -1.05 -1.67 6.55
C ARG A 103 0.25 -1.81 7.36
N PHE A 104 0.59 -3.04 7.83
CA PHE A 104 1.78 -3.30 8.63
C PHE A 104 3.04 -2.71 8.01
N TRP A 105 3.29 -2.98 6.73
CA TRP A 105 4.47 -2.47 6.03
C TRP A 105 4.56 -0.95 6.04
N CYS A 106 3.49 -0.26 5.65
CA CYS A 106 3.46 1.20 5.57
C CYS A 106 3.58 1.87 6.94
N ARG A 107 3.10 1.20 7.99
CA ARG A 107 3.10 1.73 9.35
C ARG A 107 4.44 1.58 10.06
N TYR A 108 5.13 0.45 9.87
CA TYR A 108 6.31 0.10 10.66
C TYR A 108 7.63 0.10 9.90
N LEU A 109 7.62 -0.21 8.61
CA LEU A 109 8.83 -0.48 7.82
C LEU A 109 9.03 0.49 6.65
N CYS A 110 7.96 1.06 6.09
CA CYS A 110 8.07 1.92 4.92
C CYS A 110 8.75 3.26 5.24
N PRO A 111 9.87 3.60 4.60
CA PRO A 111 10.55 4.89 4.80
C PRO A 111 9.70 6.07 4.30
N LEU A 112 8.98 5.90 3.20
CA LEU A 112 8.04 6.89 2.69
C LEU A 112 6.92 7.16 3.71
N GLY A 113 6.39 6.11 4.36
CA GLY A 113 5.44 6.25 5.46
C GLY A 113 6.02 7.01 6.65
N GLY A 114 7.32 6.86 6.92
CA GLY A 114 8.04 7.64 7.92
C GLY A 114 8.13 9.13 7.56
N LEU A 115 8.47 9.46 6.33
CA LEU A 115 8.54 10.83 5.82
C LEU A 115 7.16 11.50 5.86
N LEU A 116 6.13 10.84 5.35
CA LEU A 116 4.76 11.34 5.37
C LEU A 116 4.25 11.55 6.80
N ALA A 117 4.62 10.66 7.73
CA ALA A 117 4.28 10.80 9.14
C ALA A 117 4.90 12.05 9.79
N ILE A 118 6.14 12.43 9.41
CA ILE A 118 6.77 13.66 9.87
C ILE A 118 6.04 14.88 9.29
N LEU A 119 5.76 14.87 7.98
CA LEU A 119 5.03 15.94 7.32
C LEU A 119 3.61 16.12 7.87
N SER A 120 2.92 15.03 8.17
CA SER A 120 1.55 15.10 8.73
C SER A 120 1.50 15.63 10.16
N LYS A 121 2.60 15.54 10.93
CA LYS A 121 2.71 16.26 12.22
C LYS A 121 2.70 17.78 12.06
N LEU A 122 3.14 18.28 10.91
CA LEU A 122 3.10 19.70 10.54
C LEU A 122 1.78 20.09 9.87
N SER A 123 0.86 19.14 9.69
CA SER A 123 -0.43 19.40 9.04
C SER A 123 -1.23 20.47 9.76
N LEU A 124 -1.75 21.39 8.97
CA LEU A 124 -2.64 22.45 9.43
C LEU A 124 -4.06 21.96 9.72
N ILE A 125 -4.43 20.79 9.20
CA ILE A 125 -5.74 20.17 9.41
C ILE A 125 -5.57 19.00 10.36
N ARG A 126 -6.29 19.00 11.46
CA ARG A 126 -6.26 17.93 12.46
C ARG A 126 -7.65 17.49 12.85
N ARG A 127 -7.76 16.20 13.17
CA ARG A 127 -8.95 15.64 13.77
C ARG A 127 -9.08 16.15 15.21
N THR A 128 -10.24 16.70 15.53
CA THR A 128 -10.60 17.18 16.87
C THR A 128 -11.79 16.41 17.41
N VAL A 129 -11.83 16.22 18.72
CA VAL A 129 -12.93 15.59 19.43
C VAL A 129 -13.57 16.65 20.31
N SER A 130 -14.89 16.79 20.24
CA SER A 130 -15.67 17.75 21.03
C SER A 130 -16.24 17.11 22.30
N ASP A 131 -16.76 17.93 23.19
CA ASP A 131 -17.43 17.50 24.43
C ASP A 131 -18.73 16.68 24.17
N ARG A 132 -19.24 16.71 22.92
CA ARG A 132 -20.37 15.88 22.48
C ARG A 132 -20.02 14.41 22.32
N CYS A 133 -18.74 14.06 22.42
CA CYS A 133 -18.26 12.69 22.29
C CYS A 133 -18.82 11.81 23.41
N ALA A 134 -19.62 10.81 23.03
CA ALA A 134 -20.22 9.87 23.98
C ALA A 134 -19.29 8.69 24.35
N ALA A 135 -18.04 8.69 23.92
CA ALA A 135 -17.08 7.61 24.13
C ALA A 135 -17.57 6.22 23.67
N CYS A 136 -18.42 6.17 22.65
CA CYS A 136 -19.08 4.94 22.19
C CYS A 136 -18.15 3.96 21.44
N GLY A 137 -16.93 4.38 21.06
CA GLY A 137 -15.94 3.52 20.42
C GLY A 137 -16.12 3.26 18.91
N LEU A 138 -17.23 3.65 18.29
CA LEU A 138 -17.51 3.39 16.88
C LEU A 138 -16.40 3.90 15.95
N CYS A 139 -15.97 5.15 16.14
CA CYS A 139 -14.89 5.75 15.34
C CYS A 139 -13.53 5.04 15.51
N SER A 140 -13.27 4.38 16.63
CA SER A 140 -12.07 3.58 16.84
C SER A 140 -12.13 2.25 16.09
N GLY A 141 -13.31 1.64 16.04
CA GLY A 141 -13.55 0.38 15.33
C GLY A 141 -13.47 0.53 13.80
N SER A 142 -13.99 1.63 13.27
CA SER A 142 -13.98 1.91 11.82
C SER A 142 -12.69 2.55 11.31
N CYS A 143 -11.75 2.90 12.19
CA CYS A 143 -10.52 3.54 11.77
C CYS A 143 -9.58 2.55 11.05
N PRO A 144 -9.34 2.69 9.73
CA PRO A 144 -8.54 1.72 8.96
C PRO A 144 -7.05 1.74 9.33
N THR A 145 -6.59 2.78 10.02
CA THR A 145 -5.20 2.89 10.51
C THR A 145 -5.07 2.58 11.99
N GLY A 146 -6.19 2.40 12.72
CA GLY A 146 -6.17 2.12 14.16
C GLY A 146 -5.46 3.20 15.00
N THR A 147 -5.51 4.46 14.56
CA THR A 147 -4.78 5.57 15.19
C THR A 147 -5.56 6.26 16.29
N ILE A 148 -6.85 5.92 16.46
CA ILE A 148 -7.72 6.51 17.47
C ILE A 148 -7.54 5.77 18.78
N ARG A 149 -7.12 6.49 19.83
CA ARG A 149 -6.83 5.93 21.13
C ARG A 149 -7.95 6.26 22.12
N PRO A 150 -8.71 5.26 22.57
CA PRO A 150 -9.75 5.45 23.59
C PRO A 150 -9.20 6.01 24.90
N GLU A 151 -8.00 5.55 25.30
CA GLU A 151 -7.32 5.96 26.54
C GLU A 151 -6.96 7.45 26.56
N GLU A 152 -6.79 8.06 25.40
CA GLU A 152 -6.44 9.48 25.24
C GLU A 152 -7.66 10.34 24.85
N GLY A 153 -8.87 9.94 25.25
CA GLY A 153 -10.09 10.67 24.90
C GLY A 153 -10.44 10.61 23.42
N TYR A 154 -10.23 9.46 22.77
CA TYR A 154 -10.52 9.24 21.35
C TYR A 154 -9.76 10.16 20.39
N ARG A 155 -8.62 10.73 20.83
CA ARG A 155 -7.73 11.50 19.95
C ARG A 155 -7.03 10.58 18.96
N SER A 156 -6.70 11.10 17.79
CA SER A 156 -5.91 10.39 16.78
C SER A 156 -4.49 10.94 16.71
N ASP A 157 -3.52 10.05 16.49
CA ASP A 157 -2.16 10.48 16.17
C ASP A 157 -2.13 11.11 14.77
N PRO A 158 -1.78 12.41 14.63
CA PRO A 158 -1.68 13.05 13.32
C PRO A 158 -0.71 12.35 12.35
N ALA A 159 0.32 11.70 12.89
CA ALA A 159 1.33 10.99 12.09
C ALA A 159 0.79 9.74 11.37
N GLU A 160 -0.31 9.18 11.86
CA GLU A 160 -0.90 7.94 11.35
C GLU A 160 -2.28 8.19 10.71
N CYS A 161 -2.87 9.38 10.89
CA CYS A 161 -4.18 9.74 10.38
C CYS A 161 -4.12 10.05 8.87
N ILE A 162 -4.90 9.32 8.07
CA ILE A 162 -4.97 9.51 6.61
C ILE A 162 -6.12 10.40 6.15
N VAL A 163 -6.85 11.00 7.08
CA VAL A 163 -7.99 11.92 6.80
C VAL A 163 -9.05 11.27 5.88
N CYS A 164 -9.42 10.01 6.14
CA CYS A 164 -10.40 9.26 5.35
C CYS A 164 -11.86 9.66 5.62
N TYR A 165 -12.13 10.40 6.69
CA TYR A 165 -13.45 10.84 7.16
C TYR A 165 -14.38 9.74 7.70
N ASP A 166 -14.04 8.46 7.67
CA ASP A 166 -14.88 7.37 8.16
C ASP A 166 -15.33 7.58 9.61
N CYS A 167 -14.43 8.10 10.47
CA CYS A 167 -14.74 8.41 11.85
C CYS A 167 -15.77 9.55 12.04
N ILE A 168 -16.01 10.38 11.02
CA ILE A 168 -17.09 11.39 11.04
C ILE A 168 -18.41 10.75 10.63
N VAL A 169 -18.39 9.95 9.54
CA VAL A 169 -19.58 9.27 9.02
C VAL A 169 -20.21 8.38 10.09
N ASP A 170 -19.38 7.66 10.86
CA ASP A 170 -19.85 6.76 11.92
C ASP A 170 -20.14 7.46 13.25
N CYS A 171 -19.90 8.77 13.34
CA CYS A 171 -20.16 9.51 14.57
C CYS A 171 -21.62 9.94 14.68
N THR A 172 -22.43 9.23 15.47
CA THR A 172 -23.87 9.50 15.65
C THR A 172 -24.19 10.81 16.40
N ARG A 173 -23.18 11.45 16.99
CA ARG A 173 -23.36 12.66 17.83
C ARG A 173 -22.59 13.88 17.35
N ASP A 174 -22.04 13.83 16.13
CA ASP A 174 -21.23 14.92 15.57
C ASP A 174 -20.09 15.37 16.50
N GLY A 175 -19.57 14.42 17.29
CA GLY A 175 -18.50 14.67 18.26
C GLY A 175 -17.10 14.75 17.65
N VAL A 176 -16.96 14.54 16.34
CA VAL A 176 -15.67 14.49 15.63
C VAL A 176 -15.69 15.46 14.46
N ALA A 177 -14.64 16.26 14.33
CA ALA A 177 -14.47 17.15 13.18
C ALA A 177 -13.00 17.27 12.78
N PHE A 178 -12.74 17.64 11.52
CA PHE A 178 -11.42 18.07 11.06
C PHE A 178 -11.35 19.59 11.05
N ARG A 179 -10.29 20.16 11.61
CA ARG A 179 -10.15 21.61 11.76
C ARG A 179 -8.76 22.09 11.42
N TRP A 180 -8.69 23.35 11.04
CA TRP A 180 -7.43 24.07 10.88
C TRP A 180 -6.85 24.41 12.26
N LEU A 181 -5.52 24.32 12.37
CA LEU A 181 -4.77 24.81 13.52
C LEU A 181 -5.00 26.33 13.63
N GLY A 182 -5.79 26.77 14.63
CA GLY A 182 -6.12 28.18 14.84
C GLY A 182 -7.60 28.54 14.72
N GLY A 183 -8.46 27.61 14.33
CA GLY A 183 -9.91 27.82 14.34
C GLY A 183 -10.50 27.54 15.72
N ASP A 184 -11.06 28.55 16.37
CA ASP A 184 -11.86 28.41 17.60
C ASP A 184 -13.04 27.47 17.34
N TRP A 185 -13.20 26.47 18.22
CA TRP A 185 -14.37 25.62 18.18
C TRP A 185 -15.56 26.37 18.77
N ARG A 186 -16.47 26.87 17.92
CA ARG A 186 -17.82 27.24 18.36
C ARG A 186 -18.77 26.13 17.93
N PRO A 187 -19.44 25.44 18.86
CA PRO A 187 -20.54 24.54 18.51
C PRO A 187 -21.65 25.38 17.92
N ALA A 188 -22.13 24.99 16.72
CA ALA A 188 -23.40 25.49 16.20
C ALA A 188 -24.57 24.82 16.93
#